data_f96ae179d2d2a763c6f9a9663ae58f33
#
_entry.id   f96ae179d2d2a763c6f9a9663ae58f33
#
_cell.length_a   1.000
_cell.length_b   1.000
_cell.length_c   1.000
_cell.angle_alpha   90.00
_cell.angle_beta   90.00
_cell.angle_gamma   90.00
#
_symmetry.space_group_name_H-M   'P 1'
#
loop_
_entity.id
_entity.type
_entity.pdbx_description
1 polymer ?
#
loop_
_entity_poly.entity_id
_entity_poly.type
_entity_poly.pdbx_seq_one_letter_code
_entity_poly.pdbx_strand_id
1 'polypeptide(L)'
;DTDIKEVIDTIKADPAITAKILKASNSSFFGLRSECKGIERAVPLLGTMVVTSLALSFSLSESAITQGPLKSRFDAYWKQSIIQSAAAELLAAKSGNDLKYDSFLLGLLQDIGHLAMLRSIPTDLLSVLEQAETEQRESVEVESAELGINHAEVGVKMMERWQLSEQFQTAIQHHHDSVAQLKTLESHPDFNLITIIATSAAIGDYFCSVNSGLALQKLQDLTSEFYNMPHDDLHGFLEQVQVRFEEAAQIFAVNMDDIESPFEIMAKANEQLVQMTMKAQVDTTQAFARQAVIEEQKNKLESENKQLQSKAIHDP
;
A
#
# COMPACT_ATOMS: atom_id res chain seq x y z
N ASP A 1 22.14 -18.74 6.03
CA ASP A 1 22.25 -18.29 7.44
C ASP A 1 23.31 -17.21 7.51
N THR A 2 22.87 -15.96 7.53
CA THR A 2 23.78 -14.83 7.79
C THR A 2 24.29 -14.96 9.20
N ASP A 3 25.61 -14.98 9.39
CA ASP A 3 26.23 -15.11 10.72
C ASP A 3 25.81 -13.89 11.56
N ILE A 4 25.17 -14.13 12.70
CA ILE A 4 24.75 -13.09 13.67
C ILE A 4 25.90 -12.13 13.97
N LYS A 5 27.14 -12.65 14.03
CA LYS A 5 28.34 -11.85 14.26
C LYS A 5 28.62 -10.86 13.11
N GLU A 6 28.43 -11.29 11.87
CA GLU A 6 28.62 -10.45 10.69
C GLU A 6 27.61 -9.29 10.67
N VAL A 7 26.35 -9.57 11.02
CA VAL A 7 25.30 -8.54 11.15
C VAL A 7 25.67 -7.54 12.25
N ILE A 8 26.08 -8.01 13.43
CA ILE A 8 26.50 -7.17 14.54
C ILE A 8 27.69 -6.28 14.14
N ASP A 9 28.72 -6.85 13.53
CA ASP A 9 29.93 -6.12 13.15
C ASP A 9 29.63 -5.06 12.06
N THR A 10 28.77 -5.39 11.09
CA THR A 10 28.33 -4.48 10.05
C THR A 10 27.58 -3.29 10.63
N ILE A 11 26.62 -3.53 11.53
CA ILE A 11 25.82 -2.47 12.16
C ILE A 11 26.68 -1.57 13.03
N LYS A 12 27.60 -2.15 13.79
CA LYS A 12 28.54 -1.38 14.64
C LYS A 12 29.48 -0.46 13.87
N ALA A 13 29.71 -0.75 12.59
CA ALA A 13 30.52 0.11 11.73
C ALA A 13 29.85 1.47 11.47
N ASP A 14 28.53 1.58 11.69
CA ASP A 14 27.76 2.82 11.59
C ASP A 14 27.16 3.20 12.95
N PRO A 15 27.73 4.18 13.67
CA PRO A 15 27.24 4.61 14.97
C PRO A 15 25.83 5.22 14.93
N ALA A 16 25.43 5.85 13.82
CA ALA A 16 24.10 6.47 13.68
C ALA A 16 23.02 5.38 13.56
N ILE A 17 23.23 4.41 12.69
CA ILE A 17 22.33 3.26 12.55
C ILE A 17 22.29 2.45 13.85
N THR A 18 23.45 2.22 14.49
CA THR A 18 23.51 1.55 15.80
C THR A 18 22.63 2.24 16.84
N ALA A 19 22.74 3.56 16.98
CA ALA A 19 21.96 4.33 17.93
C ALA A 19 20.45 4.27 17.63
N LYS A 20 20.04 4.33 16.37
CA LYS A 20 18.64 4.22 15.95
C LYS A 20 18.06 2.83 16.23
N ILE A 21 18.81 1.78 15.94
CA ILE A 21 18.39 0.40 16.24
C ILE A 21 18.24 0.20 17.75
N LEU A 22 19.15 0.70 18.58
CA LEU A 22 19.04 0.62 20.03
C LEU A 22 17.85 1.42 20.56
N LYS A 23 17.60 2.61 20.01
CA LYS A 23 16.40 3.40 20.34
C LYS A 23 15.13 2.63 19.96
N ALA A 24 15.06 2.06 18.77
CA ALA A 24 13.94 1.24 18.33
C ALA A 24 13.74 0.03 19.26
N SER A 25 14.82 -0.72 19.54
CA SER A 25 14.77 -1.89 20.43
C SER A 25 14.20 -1.59 21.81
N ASN A 26 14.51 -0.42 22.36
CA ASN A 26 14.05 0.03 23.68
C ASN A 26 12.69 0.73 23.65
N SER A 27 12.05 0.84 22.52
CA SER A 27 10.72 1.44 22.42
C SER A 27 9.65 0.50 22.99
N SER A 28 8.51 1.08 23.36
CA SER A 28 7.30 0.32 23.75
C SER A 28 6.85 -0.65 22.66
N PHE A 29 7.22 -0.36 21.42
CA PHE A 29 6.92 -1.16 20.26
C PHE A 29 7.45 -2.61 20.36
N PHE A 30 8.76 -2.77 20.66
CA PHE A 30 9.34 -4.10 20.81
C PHE A 30 9.11 -4.71 22.19
N GLY A 31 8.67 -3.91 23.18
CA GLY A 31 8.22 -4.39 24.49
C GLY A 31 9.25 -5.24 25.25
N LEU A 32 10.54 -4.97 25.07
CA LEU A 32 11.59 -5.69 25.78
C LEU A 32 11.47 -5.51 27.29
N ARG A 33 11.53 -6.60 28.05
CA ARG A 33 11.40 -6.59 29.52
C ARG A 33 12.51 -5.82 30.24
N SER A 34 13.63 -5.55 29.57
CA SER A 34 14.78 -4.83 30.13
C SER A 34 15.48 -4.05 29.03
N GLU A 35 16.04 -2.90 29.40
CA GLU A 35 16.78 -2.03 28.50
C GLU A 35 17.90 -2.78 27.76
N CYS A 36 17.93 -2.61 26.45
CA CYS A 36 18.94 -3.15 25.57
C CYS A 36 20.06 -2.10 25.40
N LYS A 37 21.23 -2.35 25.99
CA LYS A 37 22.35 -1.37 26.03
C LYS A 37 23.39 -1.57 24.91
N GLY A 38 23.25 -2.61 24.08
CA GLY A 38 24.20 -2.89 23.01
C GLY A 38 23.59 -3.75 21.91
N ILE A 39 24.17 -3.57 20.70
CA ILE A 39 23.67 -4.27 19.51
C ILE A 39 23.84 -5.79 19.62
N GLU A 40 24.84 -6.26 20.37
CA GLU A 40 25.08 -7.67 20.64
C GLU A 40 23.92 -8.33 21.40
N ARG A 41 23.16 -7.53 22.12
CA ARG A 41 21.95 -7.97 22.82
C ARG A 41 20.69 -7.76 22.00
N ALA A 42 20.64 -6.67 21.20
CA ALA A 42 19.52 -6.37 20.36
C ALA A 42 19.30 -7.44 19.28
N VAL A 43 20.38 -7.85 18.59
CA VAL A 43 20.29 -8.82 17.50
C VAL A 43 19.74 -10.18 17.94
N PRO A 44 20.22 -10.83 19.01
CA PRO A 44 19.63 -12.08 19.49
C PRO A 44 18.20 -11.96 20.03
N LEU A 45 17.82 -10.79 20.57
CA LEU A 45 16.48 -10.58 21.13
C LEU A 45 15.42 -10.30 20.07
N LEU A 46 15.77 -9.52 19.06
CA LEU A 46 14.86 -9.12 17.98
C LEU A 46 14.93 -10.07 16.79
N GLY A 47 16.05 -10.79 16.64
CA GLY A 47 16.37 -11.58 15.45
C GLY A 47 17.13 -10.78 14.38
N THR A 48 17.91 -11.48 13.59
CA THR A 48 18.75 -10.89 12.53
C THR A 48 17.89 -10.20 11.46
N MET A 49 16.78 -10.81 11.08
CA MET A 49 15.86 -10.27 10.07
C MET A 49 15.31 -8.89 10.48
N VAL A 50 14.79 -8.78 11.70
CA VAL A 50 14.25 -7.51 12.24
C VAL A 50 15.32 -6.43 12.24
N VAL A 51 16.50 -6.74 12.75
CA VAL A 51 17.58 -5.77 12.88
C VAL A 51 18.13 -5.35 11.51
N THR A 52 18.25 -6.28 10.57
CA THR A 52 18.69 -5.98 9.19
C THR A 52 17.66 -5.10 8.48
N SER A 53 16.38 -5.39 8.60
CA SER A 53 15.31 -4.58 7.98
C SER A 53 15.23 -3.18 8.58
N LEU A 54 15.39 -3.04 9.91
CA LEU A 54 15.51 -1.73 10.56
C LEU A 54 16.73 -0.96 10.06
N ALA A 55 17.90 -1.63 9.94
CA ALA A 55 19.11 -1.01 9.42
C ALA A 55 18.92 -0.52 7.98
N LEU A 56 18.31 -1.32 7.11
CA LEU A 56 17.97 -0.94 5.74
C LEU A 56 17.02 0.26 5.72
N SER A 57 15.96 0.24 6.51
CA SER A 57 14.99 1.32 6.61
C SER A 57 15.65 2.63 7.08
N PHE A 58 16.49 2.59 8.11
CA PHE A 58 17.22 3.76 8.59
C PHE A 58 18.24 4.29 7.56
N SER A 59 18.98 3.40 6.91
CA SER A 59 19.91 3.77 5.85
C SER A 59 19.23 4.46 4.67
N LEU A 60 18.06 3.94 4.28
CA LEU A 60 17.25 4.53 3.21
C LEU A 60 16.65 5.88 3.63
N SER A 61 16.22 6.03 4.90
CA SER A 61 15.71 7.30 5.42
C SER A 61 16.79 8.38 5.51
N GLU A 62 18.02 8.03 5.85
CA GLU A 62 19.15 8.98 5.90
C GLU A 62 19.61 9.45 4.52
N SER A 63 19.45 8.62 3.53
CA SER A 63 19.70 9.00 2.14
C SER A 63 18.60 9.90 1.55
N ALA A 64 17.78 10.51 2.41
CA ALA A 64 16.62 11.31 2.07
C ALA A 64 16.93 12.45 1.09
N ILE A 65 15.98 12.68 0.20
CA ILE A 65 15.91 13.90 -0.62
C ILE A 65 15.56 15.04 0.34
N THR A 66 16.56 15.82 0.72
CA THR A 66 16.40 16.83 1.78
C THR A 66 15.84 18.16 1.28
N GLN A 67 15.77 18.37 -0.04
CA GLN A 67 15.31 19.62 -0.65
C GLN A 67 14.60 19.38 -1.99
N GLY A 68 13.81 20.37 -2.40
CA GLY A 68 13.12 20.38 -3.69
C GLY A 68 11.77 19.65 -3.70
N PRO A 69 11.11 19.59 -4.87
CA PRO A 69 9.73 19.06 -5.00
C PRO A 69 9.60 17.57 -4.67
N LEU A 70 10.69 16.82 -4.72
CA LEU A 70 10.70 15.40 -4.37
C LEU A 70 10.67 15.16 -2.86
N LYS A 71 11.01 16.18 -2.04
CA LYS A 71 11.03 16.05 -0.58
C LYS A 71 9.64 15.70 -0.03
N SER A 72 8.62 16.39 -0.47
CA SER A 72 7.24 16.14 0.00
C SER A 72 6.76 14.72 -0.32
N ARG A 73 7.12 14.19 -1.51
CA ARG A 73 6.78 12.80 -1.88
C ARG A 73 7.58 11.80 -1.06
N PHE A 74 8.83 12.11 -0.77
CA PHE A 74 9.66 11.28 0.11
C PHE A 74 9.12 11.25 1.55
N ASP A 75 8.75 12.41 2.08
CA ASP A 75 8.17 12.52 3.43
C ASP A 75 6.81 11.78 3.49
N ALA A 76 5.97 11.89 2.46
CA ALA A 76 4.71 11.16 2.35
C ALA A 76 4.92 9.64 2.30
N TYR A 77 5.90 9.16 1.53
CA TYR A 77 6.28 7.76 1.51
C TYR A 77 6.62 7.24 2.91
N TRP A 78 7.47 7.96 3.66
CA TRP A 78 7.86 7.52 5.01
C TRP A 78 6.70 7.54 5.99
N LYS A 79 5.85 8.55 5.92
CA LYS A 79 4.62 8.62 6.72
C LYS A 79 3.74 7.40 6.44
N GLN A 80 3.47 7.10 5.18
CA GLN A 80 2.67 5.95 4.75
C GLN A 80 3.28 4.63 5.23
N SER A 81 4.57 4.40 5.01
CA SER A 81 5.27 3.18 5.43
C SER A 81 5.17 2.93 6.95
N ILE A 82 5.24 3.97 7.77
CA ILE A 82 5.10 3.82 9.23
C ILE A 82 3.65 3.52 9.61
N ILE A 83 2.66 4.16 8.98
CA ILE A 83 1.25 3.84 9.20
C ILE A 83 0.97 2.37 8.83
N GLN A 84 1.45 1.93 7.69
CA GLN A 84 1.32 0.55 7.21
C GLN A 84 1.97 -0.45 8.16
N SER A 85 3.16 -0.12 8.69
CA SER A 85 3.84 -0.99 9.66
C SER A 85 3.06 -1.12 10.97
N ALA A 86 2.50 -0.02 11.48
CA ALA A 86 1.65 -0.01 12.66
C ALA A 86 0.36 -0.81 12.45
N ALA A 87 -0.27 -0.62 11.29
CA ALA A 87 -1.47 -1.35 10.89
C ALA A 87 -1.21 -2.86 10.76
N ALA A 88 -0.13 -3.25 10.08
CA ALA A 88 0.25 -4.64 9.89
C ALA A 88 0.51 -5.36 11.23
N GLU A 89 1.17 -4.69 12.17
CA GLU A 89 1.37 -5.21 13.53
C GLU A 89 0.04 -5.48 14.24
N LEU A 90 -0.88 -4.51 14.21
CA LEU A 90 -2.18 -4.64 14.87
C LEU A 90 -3.06 -5.70 14.22
N LEU A 91 -3.04 -5.82 12.88
CA LEU A 91 -3.74 -6.86 12.14
C LEU A 91 -3.19 -8.26 12.48
N ALA A 92 -1.87 -8.41 12.56
CA ALA A 92 -1.24 -9.65 12.99
C ALA A 92 -1.65 -10.05 14.42
N ALA A 93 -1.67 -9.10 15.35
CA ALA A 93 -2.12 -9.33 16.72
C ALA A 93 -3.60 -9.77 16.76
N LYS A 94 -4.45 -9.19 15.93
CA LYS A 94 -5.88 -9.54 15.82
C LYS A 94 -6.08 -10.93 15.23
N SER A 95 -5.22 -11.34 14.31
CA SER A 95 -5.26 -12.68 13.69
C SER A 95 -4.77 -13.79 14.62
N GLY A 96 -4.23 -13.46 15.79
CA GLY A 96 -3.74 -14.44 16.79
C GLY A 96 -2.48 -15.18 16.37
N ASN A 97 -1.75 -14.69 15.37
CA ASN A 97 -0.54 -15.29 14.82
C ASN A 97 0.73 -14.65 15.40
N ASP A 98 1.80 -15.46 15.49
CA ASP A 98 3.14 -15.00 15.93
C ASP A 98 3.91 -14.24 14.81
N LEU A 99 3.15 -13.54 13.93
CA LEU A 99 3.67 -12.81 12.77
C LEU A 99 3.88 -11.31 13.04
N LYS A 100 3.76 -10.89 14.29
CA LYS A 100 3.75 -9.47 14.67
C LYS A 100 4.97 -8.70 14.15
N TYR A 101 6.17 -9.24 14.34
CA TYR A 101 7.40 -8.58 13.95
C TYR A 101 7.60 -8.61 12.43
N ASP A 102 7.33 -9.73 11.79
CA ASP A 102 7.43 -9.88 10.34
C ASP A 102 6.44 -8.97 9.63
N SER A 103 5.21 -8.86 10.14
CA SER A 103 4.18 -7.97 9.61
C SER A 103 4.56 -6.51 9.72
N PHE A 104 5.11 -6.09 10.88
CA PHE A 104 5.60 -4.73 11.05
C PHE A 104 6.70 -4.37 10.02
N LEU A 105 7.68 -5.27 9.87
CA LEU A 105 8.78 -5.05 8.95
C LEU A 105 8.33 -5.00 7.50
N LEU A 106 7.43 -5.91 7.13
CA LEU A 106 6.88 -5.91 5.78
C LEU A 106 6.02 -4.67 5.52
N GLY A 107 5.18 -4.26 6.48
CA GLY A 107 4.44 -3.01 6.38
C GLY A 107 5.35 -1.80 6.19
N LEU A 108 6.54 -1.80 6.80
CA LEU A 108 7.53 -0.73 6.62
C LEU A 108 8.22 -0.75 5.24
N LEU A 109 8.32 -1.92 4.62
CA LEU A 109 9.08 -2.13 3.39
C LEU A 109 8.20 -2.37 2.15
N GLN A 110 6.88 -2.52 2.30
CA GLN A 110 6.02 -2.95 1.19
C GLN A 110 6.06 -2.01 -0.03
N ASP A 111 6.20 -0.70 0.21
CA ASP A 111 6.28 0.31 -0.85
C ASP A 111 7.72 0.73 -1.18
N ILE A 112 8.73 -0.06 -0.79
CA ILE A 112 10.14 0.27 -1.01
C ILE A 112 10.47 0.50 -2.50
N GLY A 113 9.71 -0.14 -3.38
CA GLY A 113 9.79 0.05 -4.82
C GLY A 113 9.49 1.50 -5.25
N HIS A 114 8.51 2.16 -4.63
CA HIS A 114 8.23 3.58 -4.87
C HIS A 114 9.45 4.44 -4.58
N LEU A 115 10.15 4.19 -3.45
CA LEU A 115 11.36 4.91 -3.11
C LEU A 115 12.47 4.71 -4.16
N ALA A 116 12.62 3.49 -4.67
CA ALA A 116 13.59 3.20 -5.72
C ALA A 116 13.23 3.90 -7.04
N MET A 117 11.94 3.87 -7.43
CA MET A 117 11.45 4.57 -8.63
C MET A 117 11.57 6.09 -8.50
N LEU A 118 11.24 6.66 -7.33
CA LEU A 118 11.38 8.10 -7.06
C LEU A 118 12.83 8.59 -7.21
N ARG A 119 13.81 7.72 -6.98
CA ARG A 119 15.23 8.02 -7.18
C ARG A 119 15.72 7.80 -8.60
N SER A 120 15.21 6.79 -9.26
CA SER A 120 15.70 6.35 -10.57
C SER A 120 15.02 7.05 -11.73
N ILE A 121 13.71 7.28 -11.62
CA ILE A 121 12.84 7.86 -12.66
C ILE A 121 11.87 8.92 -12.08
N PRO A 122 12.38 9.94 -11.36
CA PRO A 122 11.53 10.87 -10.60
C PRO A 122 10.47 11.58 -11.45
N THR A 123 10.83 12.03 -12.65
CA THR A 123 9.93 12.78 -13.52
C THR A 123 8.78 11.92 -14.02
N ASP A 124 9.08 10.72 -14.49
CA ASP A 124 8.08 9.80 -15.03
C ASP A 124 7.14 9.32 -13.92
N LEU A 125 7.71 8.96 -12.74
CA LEU A 125 6.90 8.54 -11.60
C LEU A 125 5.97 9.66 -11.10
N LEU A 126 6.46 10.91 -10.98
CA LEU A 126 5.61 12.03 -10.56
C LEU A 126 4.43 12.23 -11.51
N SER A 127 4.67 12.15 -12.83
CA SER A 127 3.60 12.26 -13.85
C SER A 127 2.55 11.17 -13.69
N VAL A 128 2.99 9.94 -13.45
CA VAL A 128 2.11 8.77 -13.27
C VAL A 128 1.29 8.88 -11.99
N LEU A 129 1.89 9.32 -10.89
CA LEU A 129 1.17 9.53 -9.62
C LEU A 129 0.13 10.64 -9.74
N GLU A 130 0.46 11.76 -10.42
CA GLU A 130 -0.49 12.86 -10.68
C GLU A 130 -1.65 12.39 -11.60
N GLN A 131 -1.37 11.55 -12.59
CA GLN A 131 -2.39 10.94 -13.43
C GLN A 131 -3.30 10.02 -12.60
N ALA A 132 -2.76 9.15 -11.75
CA ALA A 132 -3.54 8.26 -10.87
C ALA A 132 -4.48 9.07 -9.94
N GLU A 133 -3.97 10.16 -9.35
CA GLU A 133 -4.75 11.07 -8.52
C GLU A 133 -5.91 11.70 -9.32
N THR A 134 -5.64 12.18 -10.54
CA THR A 134 -6.62 12.87 -11.41
C THR A 134 -7.69 11.91 -11.94
N GLU A 135 -7.29 10.69 -12.34
CA GLU A 135 -8.18 9.66 -12.88
C GLU A 135 -8.93 8.90 -11.78
N GLN A 136 -8.59 9.12 -10.51
CA GLN A 136 -9.12 8.37 -9.36
C GLN A 136 -8.90 6.86 -9.51
N ARG A 137 -7.66 6.48 -9.84
CA ARG A 137 -7.23 5.09 -10.00
C ARG A 137 -6.12 4.76 -9.00
N GLU A 138 -5.93 3.45 -8.75
CA GLU A 138 -4.78 3.00 -7.96
C GLU A 138 -3.46 3.29 -8.72
N SER A 139 -2.43 3.76 -7.99
CA SER A 139 -1.13 4.08 -8.59
C SER A 139 -0.50 2.88 -9.28
N VAL A 140 -0.61 1.69 -8.68
CA VAL A 140 -0.07 0.44 -9.22
C VAL A 140 -0.60 0.11 -10.62
N GLU A 141 -1.87 0.42 -10.91
CA GLU A 141 -2.46 0.21 -12.23
C GLU A 141 -1.89 1.18 -13.26
N VAL A 142 -1.78 2.47 -12.90
CA VAL A 142 -1.27 3.50 -13.80
C VAL A 142 0.22 3.31 -14.04
N GLU A 143 1.00 2.95 -13.02
CA GLU A 143 2.40 2.56 -13.15
C GLU A 143 2.58 1.41 -14.15
N SER A 144 1.82 0.34 -13.98
CA SER A 144 1.89 -0.81 -14.90
C SER A 144 1.54 -0.43 -16.34
N ALA A 145 0.54 0.44 -16.54
CA ALA A 145 0.09 0.86 -17.86
C ALA A 145 1.09 1.80 -18.56
N GLU A 146 1.64 2.78 -17.83
CA GLU A 146 2.46 3.84 -18.40
C GLU A 146 3.96 3.52 -18.38
N LEU A 147 4.44 2.81 -17.34
CA LEU A 147 5.86 2.50 -17.18
C LEU A 147 6.20 1.03 -17.54
N GLY A 148 5.19 0.16 -17.71
CA GLY A 148 5.38 -1.26 -17.96
C GLY A 148 5.93 -2.03 -16.75
N ILE A 149 6.04 -1.40 -15.60
CA ILE A 149 6.46 -1.96 -14.31
C ILE A 149 5.84 -1.14 -13.20
N ASN A 150 5.49 -1.78 -12.08
CA ASN A 150 4.97 -1.09 -10.92
C ASN A 150 5.90 -1.22 -9.71
N HIS A 151 5.62 -0.42 -8.67
CA HIS A 151 6.44 -0.40 -7.46
C HIS A 151 6.45 -1.72 -6.68
N ALA A 152 5.37 -2.53 -6.73
CA ALA A 152 5.35 -3.84 -6.09
C ALA A 152 6.36 -4.78 -6.75
N GLU A 153 6.40 -4.82 -8.08
CA GLU A 153 7.37 -5.62 -8.84
C GLU A 153 8.81 -5.16 -8.61
N VAL A 154 9.04 -3.84 -8.52
CA VAL A 154 10.35 -3.27 -8.18
C VAL A 154 10.74 -3.68 -6.75
N GLY A 155 9.80 -3.60 -5.80
CA GLY A 155 9.98 -4.02 -4.42
C GLY A 155 10.39 -5.49 -4.32
N VAL A 156 9.70 -6.39 -5.01
CA VAL A 156 10.07 -7.82 -5.08
C VAL A 156 11.51 -7.99 -5.55
N LYS A 157 11.91 -7.34 -6.66
CA LYS A 157 13.29 -7.43 -7.16
C LYS A 157 14.33 -6.90 -6.17
N MET A 158 13.99 -5.89 -5.39
CA MET A 158 14.87 -5.40 -4.31
C MET A 158 15.00 -6.44 -3.20
N MET A 159 13.87 -7.06 -2.77
CA MET A 159 13.86 -8.13 -1.76
C MET A 159 14.67 -9.34 -2.20
N GLU A 160 14.53 -9.79 -3.46
CA GLU A 160 15.35 -10.84 -4.07
C GLU A 160 16.84 -10.52 -3.97
N ARG A 161 17.22 -9.29 -4.38
CA ARG A 161 18.62 -8.84 -4.35
C ARG A 161 19.19 -8.76 -2.93
N TRP A 162 18.35 -8.44 -1.95
CA TRP A 162 18.72 -8.42 -0.54
C TRP A 162 18.63 -9.79 0.12
N GLN A 163 18.27 -10.84 -0.63
CA GLN A 163 18.13 -12.20 -0.15
C GLN A 163 17.13 -12.35 1.02
N LEU A 164 16.09 -11.51 1.02
CA LEU A 164 14.99 -11.65 1.98
C LEU A 164 14.11 -12.85 1.61
N SER A 165 13.41 -13.39 2.59
CA SER A 165 12.65 -14.65 2.44
C SER A 165 11.60 -14.58 1.33
N GLU A 166 11.29 -15.71 0.72
CA GLU A 166 10.27 -15.84 -0.33
C GLU A 166 8.89 -15.39 0.16
N GLN A 167 8.55 -15.70 1.43
CA GLN A 167 7.30 -15.23 2.03
C GLN A 167 7.18 -13.69 2.03
N PHE A 168 8.31 -12.97 2.20
CA PHE A 168 8.32 -11.50 2.15
C PHE A 168 8.10 -11.01 0.73
N GLN A 169 8.78 -11.62 -0.23
CA GLN A 169 8.62 -11.31 -1.65
C GLN A 169 7.17 -11.52 -2.10
N THR A 170 6.57 -12.65 -1.74
CA THR A 170 5.18 -12.98 -2.07
C THR A 170 4.20 -11.98 -1.45
N ALA A 171 4.36 -11.65 -0.17
CA ALA A 171 3.48 -10.69 0.49
C ALA A 171 3.54 -9.30 -0.16
N ILE A 172 4.74 -8.83 -0.53
CA ILE A 172 4.91 -7.55 -1.24
C ILE A 172 4.34 -7.61 -2.65
N GLN A 173 4.48 -8.72 -3.36
CA GLN A 173 3.91 -8.87 -4.70
C GLN A 173 2.39 -8.66 -4.72
N HIS A 174 1.70 -9.07 -3.67
CA HIS A 174 0.24 -9.11 -3.59
C HIS A 174 -0.38 -8.02 -2.71
N HIS A 175 0.38 -7.01 -2.28
CA HIS A 175 -0.13 -6.03 -1.31
C HIS A 175 -1.18 -5.07 -1.88
N HIS A 176 -1.29 -4.95 -3.20
CA HIS A 176 -2.35 -4.19 -3.86
C HIS A 176 -3.49 -5.04 -4.42
N ASP A 177 -3.44 -6.36 -4.24
CA ASP A 177 -4.47 -7.25 -4.77
C ASP A 177 -5.85 -6.95 -4.16
N SER A 178 -6.87 -7.11 -4.99
CA SER A 178 -8.27 -7.06 -4.57
C SER A 178 -8.64 -8.31 -3.77
N VAL A 179 -9.75 -8.26 -3.03
CA VAL A 179 -10.32 -9.43 -2.33
C VAL A 179 -10.45 -10.65 -3.26
N ALA A 180 -10.92 -10.43 -4.50
CA ALA A 180 -11.09 -11.52 -5.47
C ALA A 180 -9.76 -12.19 -5.84
N GLN A 181 -8.70 -11.41 -6.03
CA GLN A 181 -7.36 -11.92 -6.33
C GLN A 181 -6.78 -12.65 -5.11
N LEU A 182 -6.85 -12.05 -3.91
CA LEU A 182 -6.37 -12.66 -2.67
C LEU A 182 -7.05 -14.01 -2.38
N LYS A 183 -8.35 -14.16 -2.65
CA LYS A 183 -9.07 -15.44 -2.50
C LYS A 183 -8.48 -16.56 -3.35
N THR A 184 -7.84 -16.27 -4.45
CA THR A 184 -7.15 -17.30 -5.25
C THR A 184 -5.93 -17.88 -4.54
N LEU A 185 -5.44 -17.19 -3.51
CA LEU A 185 -4.26 -17.55 -2.72
C LEU A 185 -4.61 -18.19 -1.36
N GLU A 186 -5.88 -18.51 -1.08
CA GLU A 186 -6.31 -19.08 0.23
C GLU A 186 -5.54 -20.34 0.64
N SER A 187 -5.08 -21.15 -0.32
CA SER A 187 -4.29 -22.35 -0.06
C SER A 187 -2.79 -22.08 0.11
N HIS A 188 -2.34 -20.82 -0.07
CA HIS A 188 -0.93 -20.48 0.08
C HIS A 188 -0.50 -20.54 1.55
N PRO A 189 0.67 -21.11 1.89
CA PRO A 189 1.13 -21.23 3.28
C PRO A 189 1.26 -19.89 4.00
N ASP A 190 1.59 -18.82 3.27
CA ASP A 190 1.76 -17.47 3.78
C ASP A 190 0.52 -16.60 3.64
N PHE A 191 -0.65 -17.18 3.37
CA PHE A 191 -1.89 -16.45 3.09
C PHE A 191 -2.23 -15.40 4.17
N ASN A 192 -2.05 -15.76 5.45
CA ASN A 192 -2.28 -14.82 6.54
C ASN A 192 -1.36 -13.58 6.46
N LEU A 193 -0.10 -13.76 6.12
CA LEU A 193 0.84 -12.65 5.98
C LEU A 193 0.48 -11.79 4.76
N ILE A 194 0.13 -12.42 3.65
CA ILE A 194 -0.32 -11.73 2.41
C ILE A 194 -1.52 -10.84 2.71
N THR A 195 -2.55 -11.37 3.39
CA THR A 195 -3.77 -10.60 3.71
C THR A 195 -3.50 -9.47 4.72
N ILE A 196 -2.60 -9.70 5.69
CA ILE A 196 -2.16 -8.66 6.62
C ILE A 196 -1.52 -7.50 5.86
N ILE A 197 -0.60 -7.79 4.94
CA ILE A 197 0.13 -6.76 4.19
C ILE A 197 -0.78 -6.05 3.20
N ALA A 198 -1.63 -6.76 2.47
CA ALA A 198 -2.62 -6.14 1.59
C ALA A 198 -3.61 -5.22 2.33
N THR A 199 -4.07 -5.63 3.52
CA THR A 199 -4.97 -4.79 4.32
C THR A 199 -4.23 -3.60 4.93
N SER A 200 -2.96 -3.76 5.33
CA SER A 200 -2.15 -2.65 5.84
C SER A 200 -1.82 -1.63 4.75
N ALA A 201 -1.65 -2.06 3.48
CA ALA A 201 -1.51 -1.17 2.34
C ALA A 201 -2.75 -0.30 2.16
N ALA A 202 -3.94 -0.89 2.16
CA ALA A 202 -5.20 -0.16 2.06
C ALA A 202 -5.40 0.82 3.23
N ILE A 203 -4.91 0.51 4.44
CA ILE A 203 -4.91 1.44 5.58
C ILE A 203 -3.95 2.61 5.31
N GLY A 204 -2.75 2.35 4.81
CA GLY A 204 -1.81 3.41 4.43
C GLY A 204 -2.39 4.34 3.38
N ASP A 205 -3.03 3.78 2.36
CA ASP A 205 -3.72 4.55 1.31
C ASP A 205 -4.88 5.37 1.88
N TYR A 206 -5.67 4.81 2.80
CA TYR A 206 -6.73 5.54 3.48
C TYR A 206 -6.24 6.79 4.20
N PHE A 207 -5.10 6.73 4.90
CA PHE A 207 -4.54 7.85 5.64
C PHE A 207 -3.77 8.86 4.78
N CYS A 208 -3.20 8.42 3.64
CA CYS A 208 -2.23 9.22 2.89
C CYS A 208 -2.66 9.57 1.46
N SER A 209 -3.63 8.84 0.89
CA SER A 209 -4.06 9.09 -0.49
C SER A 209 -5.02 10.27 -0.60
N VAL A 210 -4.89 11.03 -1.68
CA VAL A 210 -5.87 12.04 -2.11
C VAL A 210 -7.22 11.37 -2.44
N ASN A 211 -7.18 10.14 -2.93
CA ASN A 211 -8.35 9.33 -3.29
C ASN A 211 -8.83 8.48 -2.09
N SER A 212 -9.03 9.12 -0.94
CA SER A 212 -9.44 8.44 0.30
C SER A 212 -10.75 7.67 0.19
N GLY A 213 -11.66 8.05 -0.71
CA GLY A 213 -12.90 7.31 -0.98
C GLY A 213 -12.64 5.93 -1.59
N LEU A 214 -11.77 5.85 -2.61
CA LEU A 214 -11.37 4.57 -3.22
C LEU A 214 -10.65 3.68 -2.20
N ALA A 215 -9.72 4.27 -1.44
CA ALA A 215 -8.99 3.58 -0.39
C ALA A 215 -9.91 3.06 0.72
N LEU A 216 -10.92 3.83 1.14
CA LEU A 216 -11.91 3.39 2.12
C LEU A 216 -12.73 2.21 1.62
N GLN A 217 -13.19 2.23 0.38
CA GLN A 217 -13.95 1.12 -0.21
C GLN A 217 -13.12 -0.17 -0.18
N LYS A 218 -11.89 -0.12 -0.69
CA LYS A 218 -10.97 -1.28 -0.69
C LYS A 218 -10.71 -1.79 0.73
N LEU A 219 -10.49 -0.87 1.68
CA LEU A 219 -10.26 -1.20 3.08
C LEU A 219 -11.47 -1.90 3.72
N GLN A 220 -12.68 -1.42 3.46
CA GLN A 220 -13.92 -2.04 3.95
C GLN A 220 -14.10 -3.45 3.40
N ASP A 221 -13.83 -3.66 2.11
CA ASP A 221 -13.92 -4.98 1.48
C ASP A 221 -12.93 -5.96 2.11
N LEU A 222 -11.67 -5.55 2.31
CA LEU A 222 -10.62 -6.39 2.91
C LEU A 222 -10.88 -6.70 4.38
N THR A 223 -11.28 -5.68 5.17
CA THR A 223 -11.51 -5.87 6.60
C THR A 223 -12.76 -6.67 6.90
N SER A 224 -13.79 -6.52 6.09
CA SER A 224 -15.02 -7.34 6.18
C SER A 224 -14.74 -8.80 5.85
N GLU A 225 -14.00 -9.06 4.77
CA GLU A 225 -13.75 -10.42 4.29
C GLU A 225 -12.77 -11.20 5.17
N PHE A 226 -11.62 -10.60 5.51
CA PHE A 226 -10.53 -11.34 6.14
C PHE A 226 -10.47 -11.18 7.66
N TYR A 227 -11.12 -10.15 8.23
CA TYR A 227 -11.05 -9.86 9.67
C TYR A 227 -12.39 -9.85 10.37
N ASN A 228 -13.47 -10.14 9.65
CA ASN A 228 -14.84 -10.06 10.17
C ASN A 228 -15.08 -8.75 10.95
N MET A 229 -14.57 -7.65 10.40
CA MET A 229 -14.61 -6.32 11.00
C MET A 229 -15.69 -5.49 10.29
N PRO A 230 -16.88 -5.32 10.88
CA PRO A 230 -17.92 -4.50 10.31
C PRO A 230 -17.53 -3.01 10.32
N HIS A 231 -18.23 -2.21 9.53
CA HIS A 231 -17.94 -0.79 9.34
C HIS A 231 -17.83 -0.01 10.66
N ASP A 232 -18.67 -0.32 11.64
CA ASP A 232 -18.69 0.36 12.94
C ASP A 232 -17.43 0.06 13.77
N ASP A 233 -16.85 -1.14 13.64
CA ASP A 233 -15.62 -1.54 14.35
C ASP A 233 -14.36 -0.98 13.68
N LEU A 234 -14.43 -0.70 12.37
CA LEU A 234 -13.30 -0.20 11.59
C LEU A 234 -12.80 1.14 12.13
N HIS A 235 -13.71 2.04 12.51
CA HIS A 235 -13.32 3.35 13.06
C HIS A 235 -12.45 3.22 14.31
N GLY A 236 -12.88 2.43 15.30
CA GLY A 236 -12.10 2.19 16.52
C GLY A 236 -10.77 1.49 16.24
N PHE A 237 -10.68 0.66 15.19
CA PHE A 237 -9.43 0.06 14.76
C PHE A 237 -8.48 1.10 14.14
N LEU A 238 -8.98 2.01 13.31
CA LEU A 238 -8.18 3.08 12.71
C LEU A 238 -7.66 4.08 13.76
N GLU A 239 -8.41 4.34 14.83
CA GLU A 239 -7.91 5.10 15.97
C GLU A 239 -6.73 4.40 16.66
N GLN A 240 -6.80 3.08 16.84
CA GLN A 240 -5.68 2.31 17.38
C GLN A 240 -4.46 2.36 16.45
N VAL A 241 -4.66 2.30 15.13
CA VAL A 241 -3.59 2.45 14.14
C VAL A 241 -2.93 3.84 14.28
N GLN A 242 -3.71 4.90 14.44
CA GLN A 242 -3.16 6.25 14.63
C GLN A 242 -2.31 6.33 15.89
N VAL A 243 -2.79 5.85 17.03
CA VAL A 243 -2.01 5.84 18.28
C VAL A 243 -0.71 5.06 18.10
N ARG A 244 -0.78 3.90 17.44
CA ARG A 244 0.40 3.06 17.21
C ARG A 244 1.37 3.68 16.22
N PHE A 245 0.88 4.38 15.20
CA PHE A 245 1.68 5.17 14.29
C PHE A 245 2.46 6.28 15.03
N GLU A 246 1.81 7.02 15.95
CA GLU A 246 2.46 8.08 16.71
C GLU A 246 3.65 7.57 17.55
N GLU A 247 3.52 6.38 18.17
CA GLU A 247 4.60 5.71 18.87
C GLU A 247 5.76 5.32 17.91
N ALA A 248 5.44 4.77 16.76
CA ALA A 248 6.44 4.36 15.76
C ALA A 248 7.13 5.57 15.11
N ALA A 249 6.40 6.64 14.79
CA ALA A 249 6.94 7.86 14.17
C ALA A 249 8.04 8.51 15.01
N GLN A 250 7.95 8.42 16.36
CA GLN A 250 8.98 8.90 17.28
C GLN A 250 10.32 8.15 17.12
N ILE A 251 10.26 6.85 16.76
CA ILE A 251 11.45 6.03 16.53
C ILE A 251 12.16 6.47 15.26
N PHE A 252 11.39 6.73 14.20
CA PHE A 252 11.90 7.07 12.88
C PHE A 252 12.13 8.57 12.69
N ALA A 253 11.81 9.40 13.70
CA ALA A 253 11.90 10.86 13.64
C ALA A 253 11.15 11.48 12.44
N VAL A 254 10.01 10.90 12.11
CA VAL A 254 9.12 11.40 11.06
C VAL A 254 8.24 12.50 11.64
N ASN A 255 8.06 13.57 10.87
CA ASN A 255 7.18 14.67 11.26
C ASN A 255 5.71 14.18 11.24
N MET A 256 5.02 14.44 12.35
CA MET A 256 3.61 14.07 12.53
C MET A 256 2.65 15.24 12.25
N ASP A 257 3.18 16.42 11.91
CA ASP A 257 2.35 17.55 11.53
C ASP A 257 1.49 17.17 10.31
N ASP A 258 0.28 17.68 10.25
CA ASP A 258 -0.68 17.45 9.15
C ASP A 258 -1.28 16.03 9.04
N ILE A 259 -1.34 15.26 10.15
CA ILE A 259 -2.13 14.02 10.16
C ILE A 259 -3.55 14.36 10.58
N GLU A 260 -4.48 14.19 9.64
CA GLU A 260 -5.90 14.31 9.93
C GLU A 260 -6.36 13.14 10.80
N SER A 261 -7.33 13.38 11.66
CA SER A 261 -7.93 12.31 12.44
C SER A 261 -8.65 11.30 11.56
N PRO A 262 -8.74 10.01 11.96
CA PRO A 262 -9.49 9.01 11.20
C PRO A 262 -10.93 9.44 10.92
N PHE A 263 -11.53 10.20 11.83
CA PHE A 263 -12.88 10.73 11.67
C PHE A 263 -12.99 11.77 10.52
N GLU A 264 -12.04 12.70 10.44
CA GLU A 264 -12.00 13.71 9.36
C GLU A 264 -11.75 13.05 8.00
N ILE A 265 -10.82 12.08 7.95
CA ILE A 265 -10.56 11.31 6.73
C ILE A 265 -11.81 10.51 6.33
N MET A 266 -12.48 9.87 7.28
CA MET A 266 -13.71 9.12 7.04
C MET A 266 -14.82 9.99 6.44
N ALA A 267 -14.99 11.21 6.97
CA ALA A 267 -15.99 12.15 6.45
C ALA A 267 -15.68 12.54 4.99
N LYS A 268 -14.42 12.86 4.67
CA LYS A 268 -13.97 13.16 3.30
C LYS A 268 -14.12 11.97 2.35
N ALA A 269 -13.72 10.79 2.80
CA ALA A 269 -13.80 9.57 2.02
C ALA A 269 -15.26 9.21 1.67
N ASN A 270 -16.17 9.32 2.62
CA ASN A 270 -17.59 9.11 2.38
C ASN A 270 -18.18 10.13 1.39
N GLU A 271 -17.78 11.41 1.47
CA GLU A 271 -18.18 12.41 0.48
C GLU A 271 -17.67 12.05 -0.93
N GLN A 272 -16.42 11.64 -1.06
CA GLN A 272 -15.86 11.19 -2.34
C GLN A 272 -16.60 9.95 -2.88
N LEU A 273 -16.93 8.97 -2.04
CA LEU A 273 -17.71 7.79 -2.45
C LEU A 273 -19.10 8.16 -2.97
N VAL A 274 -19.77 9.11 -2.35
CA VAL A 274 -21.07 9.63 -2.83
C VAL A 274 -20.90 10.28 -4.21
N GLN A 275 -19.89 11.11 -4.39
CA GLN A 275 -19.59 11.75 -5.67
C GLN A 275 -19.27 10.74 -6.76
N MET A 276 -18.43 9.73 -6.46
CA MET A 276 -18.08 8.64 -7.39
C MET A 276 -19.33 7.85 -7.79
N THR A 277 -20.19 7.52 -6.85
CA THR A 277 -21.45 6.80 -7.10
C THR A 277 -22.38 7.59 -7.99
N MET A 278 -22.56 8.90 -7.73
CA MET A 278 -23.37 9.78 -8.57
C MET A 278 -22.83 9.88 -9.98
N LYS A 279 -21.50 10.02 -10.13
CA LYS A 279 -20.85 10.08 -11.45
C LYS A 279 -21.06 8.77 -12.21
N ALA A 280 -20.82 7.63 -11.60
CA ALA A 280 -21.02 6.31 -12.21
C ALA A 280 -22.48 6.12 -12.68
N GLN A 281 -23.46 6.60 -11.90
CA GLN A 281 -24.88 6.52 -12.26
C GLN A 281 -25.22 7.41 -13.48
N VAL A 282 -24.65 8.61 -13.53
CA VAL A 282 -24.80 9.52 -14.69
C VAL A 282 -24.17 8.90 -15.92
N ASP A 283 -22.93 8.39 -15.83
CA ASP A 283 -22.22 7.76 -16.94
C ASP A 283 -22.98 6.52 -17.47
N THR A 284 -23.49 5.70 -16.57
CA THR A 284 -24.32 4.54 -16.91
C THR A 284 -25.58 4.96 -17.65
N THR A 285 -26.28 6.00 -17.17
CA THR A 285 -27.49 6.52 -17.82
C THR A 285 -27.18 7.07 -19.22
N GLN A 286 -26.08 7.78 -19.38
CA GLN A 286 -25.62 8.27 -20.67
C GLN A 286 -25.23 7.16 -21.63
N ALA A 287 -24.58 6.11 -21.12
CA ALA A 287 -24.21 4.93 -21.91
C ALA A 287 -25.47 4.22 -22.45
N PHE A 288 -26.49 4.01 -21.63
CA PHE A 288 -27.77 3.44 -22.08
C PHE A 288 -28.46 4.32 -23.12
N ALA A 289 -28.47 5.66 -22.93
CA ALA A 289 -29.04 6.59 -23.90
C ALA A 289 -28.30 6.50 -25.26
N ARG A 290 -26.97 6.48 -25.25
CA ARG A 290 -26.17 6.32 -26.47
C ARG A 290 -26.43 4.98 -27.17
N GLN A 291 -26.52 3.88 -26.39
CA GLN A 291 -26.81 2.57 -26.94
C GLN A 291 -28.18 2.51 -27.61
N ALA A 292 -29.22 3.13 -27.00
CA ALA A 292 -30.55 3.22 -27.60
C ALA A 292 -30.54 3.98 -28.95
N VAL A 293 -29.80 5.09 -29.04
CA VAL A 293 -29.63 5.84 -30.29
C VAL A 293 -28.94 5.02 -31.39
N ILE A 294 -27.88 4.29 -30.99
CA ILE A 294 -27.14 3.42 -31.93
C ILE A 294 -28.04 2.29 -32.47
N GLU A 295 -28.85 1.68 -31.60
CA GLU A 295 -29.79 0.62 -31.98
C GLU A 295 -30.89 1.15 -32.91
N GLU A 296 -31.43 2.34 -32.65
CA GLU A 296 -32.38 2.99 -33.53
C GLU A 296 -31.79 3.27 -34.92
N GLN A 297 -30.55 3.81 -34.99
CA GLN A 297 -29.84 4.06 -36.24
C GLN A 297 -29.59 2.77 -37.01
N LYS A 298 -29.18 1.68 -36.33
CA LYS A 298 -28.96 0.38 -36.91
C LYS A 298 -30.26 -0.17 -37.53
N ASN A 299 -31.36 -0.13 -36.81
CA ASN A 299 -32.66 -0.58 -37.28
C ASN A 299 -33.13 0.20 -38.51
N LYS A 300 -32.87 1.53 -38.52
CA LYS A 300 -33.18 2.37 -39.69
C LYS A 300 -32.35 1.99 -40.92
N LEU A 301 -31.04 1.80 -40.76
CA LEU A 301 -30.14 1.37 -41.81
C LEU A 301 -30.51 -0.01 -42.37
N GLU A 302 -30.87 -0.95 -41.49
CA GLU A 302 -31.35 -2.27 -41.91
C GLU A 302 -32.65 -2.22 -42.74
N SER A 303 -33.56 -1.32 -42.33
CA SER A 303 -34.80 -1.08 -43.07
C SER A 303 -34.54 -0.48 -44.45
N GLU A 304 -33.69 0.57 -44.50
CA GLU A 304 -33.28 1.19 -45.80
C GLU A 304 -32.55 0.19 -46.68
N ASN A 305 -31.70 -0.64 -46.16
CA ASN A 305 -30.97 -1.67 -46.93
C ASN A 305 -31.91 -2.73 -47.52
N LYS A 306 -32.92 -3.17 -46.73
CA LYS A 306 -33.97 -4.07 -47.23
C LYS A 306 -34.79 -3.43 -48.34
N GLN A 307 -35.12 -2.14 -48.24
CA GLN A 307 -35.85 -1.42 -49.30
C GLN A 307 -35.00 -1.32 -50.58
N LEU A 308 -33.69 -1.01 -50.48
CA LEU A 308 -32.77 -0.91 -51.62
C LEU A 308 -32.59 -2.28 -52.32
N GLN A 309 -32.46 -3.35 -51.52
CA GLN A 309 -32.37 -4.70 -52.05
C GLN A 309 -33.68 -5.12 -52.81
N SER A 310 -34.82 -4.79 -52.26
CA SER A 310 -36.11 -5.03 -52.89
C SER A 310 -36.27 -4.25 -54.21
N LYS A 311 -35.80 -3.01 -54.27
CA LYS A 311 -35.81 -2.20 -55.53
C LYS A 311 -34.85 -2.78 -56.57
N ALA A 312 -33.64 -3.18 -56.18
CA ALA A 312 -32.66 -3.78 -57.11
C ALA A 312 -33.08 -5.14 -57.71
N ILE A 313 -34.02 -5.85 -57.06
CA ILE A 313 -34.56 -7.10 -57.59
C ILE A 313 -35.73 -6.89 -58.56
N HIS A 314 -36.41 -5.72 -58.52
CA HIS A 314 -37.63 -5.42 -59.29
C HIS A 314 -37.41 -4.40 -60.42
N ASP A 315 -36.20 -3.88 -60.60
CA ASP A 315 -35.84 -3.06 -61.77
C ASP A 315 -35.18 -3.96 -62.85
N PRO A 316 -35.78 -4.07 -64.06
CA PRO A 316 -35.27 -4.95 -65.12
C PRO A 316 -34.04 -4.37 -65.86
#